data_c3c51e19f2094f8c89bc557b5ae2fc38
#
_entry.id   c3c51e19f2094f8c89bc557b5ae2fc38
#
_cell.length_a   1.000
_cell.length_b   1.000
_cell.length_c   1.000
_cell.angle_alpha   90.00
_cell.angle_beta   90.00
_cell.angle_gamma   90.00
#
_symmetry.space_group_name_H-M   'P 1'
#
loop_
_entity.id
_entity.type
_entity.pdbx_description
1 polymer ?
#
loop_
_entity_poly.entity_id
_entity_poly.type
_entity_poly.pdbx_seq_one_letter_code
_entity_poly.pdbx_strand_id
1 'polypeptide(L)'
;MDFILDLLQGAGLAAAIGIRPFLPVLLAGALASADVGLDFSGTDFSGTDFSFLESWPFLLGVLVLVAALDVAGRRAGRDAPDRPPLLYMLGAVALVLGALMAAGSVADRSDDWWAGVITGILCAALGFQAARTLFGRVRRRLDEQAANALPVYAEGAALGAAGVSILFPPLALLIIGGLVWLLSGGRRRAGEKYAGLRILR
;
A
#
# COMPACT_ATOMS: atom_id res chain seq x y z
N MET A 1 -7.33 5.86 24.00
CA MET A 1 -6.10 6.03 23.16
C MET A 1 -5.99 4.98 22.08
N ASP A 2 -6.62 3.85 22.30
CA ASP A 2 -6.48 2.66 21.45
C ASP A 2 -7.03 2.87 20.03
N PHE A 3 -8.20 3.48 19.85
CA PHE A 3 -8.77 3.81 18.54
C PHE A 3 -7.82 4.59 17.61
N ILE A 4 -7.08 5.58 18.15
CA ILE A 4 -6.13 6.38 17.35
C ILE A 4 -4.94 5.51 16.93
N LEU A 5 -4.47 4.62 17.79
CA LEU A 5 -3.38 3.70 17.47
C LEU A 5 -3.80 2.69 16.41
N ASP A 6 -5.00 2.13 16.52
CA ASP A 6 -5.55 1.19 15.54
C ASP A 6 -5.77 1.88 14.18
N LEU A 7 -6.27 3.12 14.19
CA LEU A 7 -6.43 3.93 12.98
C LEU A 7 -5.06 4.25 12.33
N LEU A 8 -4.04 4.57 13.13
CA LEU A 8 -2.68 4.81 12.62
C LEU A 8 -2.05 3.55 12.07
N GLN A 9 -2.24 2.40 12.74
CA GLN A 9 -1.79 1.10 12.29
C GLN A 9 -2.41 0.76 10.93
N GLY A 10 -3.73 0.87 10.83
CA GLY A 10 -4.47 0.65 9.59
C GLY A 10 -4.07 1.62 8.48
N ALA A 11 -3.86 2.90 8.79
CA ALA A 11 -3.41 3.91 7.85
C ALA A 11 -2.02 3.62 7.28
N GLY A 12 -1.07 3.24 8.13
CA GLY A 12 0.28 2.88 7.72
C GLY A 12 0.32 1.59 6.90
N LEU A 13 -0.46 0.58 7.31
CA LEU A 13 -0.62 -0.66 6.58
C LEU A 13 -1.24 -0.41 5.19
N ALA A 14 -2.29 0.40 5.11
CA ALA A 14 -2.91 0.78 3.85
C ALA A 14 -1.95 1.57 2.93
N ALA A 15 -1.12 2.45 3.49
CA ALA A 15 -0.08 3.16 2.74
C ALA A 15 0.95 2.19 2.15
N ALA A 16 1.36 1.17 2.91
CA ALA A 16 2.26 0.11 2.44
C ALA A 16 1.63 -0.73 1.32
N ILE A 17 0.35 -1.09 1.46
CA ILE A 17 -0.46 -1.78 0.44
C ILE A 17 -0.55 -0.93 -0.83
N GLY A 18 -0.66 0.38 -0.69
CA GLY A 18 -0.61 1.31 -1.83
C GLY A 18 0.71 1.24 -2.61
N ILE A 19 1.85 1.06 -1.93
CA ILE A 19 3.16 0.90 -2.60
C ILE A 19 3.19 -0.42 -3.37
N ARG A 20 2.84 -1.54 -2.71
CA ARG A 20 2.74 -2.89 -3.27
C ARG A 20 1.62 -3.65 -2.56
N PRO A 21 0.54 -4.03 -3.27
CA PRO A 21 -0.69 -4.47 -2.61
C PRO A 21 -0.60 -5.83 -1.94
N PHE A 22 0.30 -6.69 -2.35
CA PHE A 22 0.18 -8.12 -2.04
C PHE A 22 0.96 -8.55 -0.80
N LEU A 23 2.28 -8.35 -0.77
CA LEU A 23 3.12 -8.81 0.34
C LEU A 23 2.74 -8.18 1.69
N PRO A 24 2.40 -6.88 1.78
CA PRO A 24 1.90 -6.31 3.03
C PRO A 24 0.61 -6.97 3.52
N VAL A 25 -0.32 -7.32 2.62
CA VAL A 25 -1.56 -8.02 2.99
C VAL A 25 -1.28 -9.43 3.49
N LEU A 26 -0.42 -10.18 2.79
CA LEU A 26 0.00 -11.52 3.24
C LEU A 26 0.72 -11.47 4.58
N LEU A 27 1.59 -10.47 4.79
CA LEU A 27 2.27 -10.27 6.07
C LEU A 27 1.26 -9.97 7.19
N ALA A 28 0.35 -9.02 6.96
CA ALA A 28 -0.66 -8.64 7.94
C ALA A 28 -1.59 -9.81 8.28
N GLY A 29 -2.11 -10.51 7.28
CA GLY A 29 -2.96 -11.67 7.49
C GLY A 29 -2.24 -12.84 8.19
N ALA A 30 -0.96 -13.07 7.85
CA ALA A 30 -0.16 -14.08 8.52
C ALA A 30 0.15 -13.72 9.99
N LEU A 31 0.44 -12.45 10.28
CA LEU A 31 0.66 -11.99 11.65
C LEU A 31 -0.64 -12.02 12.46
N ALA A 32 -1.77 -11.64 11.87
CA ALA A 32 -3.08 -11.74 12.50
C ALA A 32 -3.44 -13.20 12.81
N SER A 33 -3.26 -14.12 11.86
CA SER A 33 -3.50 -15.55 12.10
C SER A 33 -2.58 -16.17 13.15
N ALA A 34 -1.45 -15.52 13.45
CA ALA A 34 -0.50 -15.91 14.51
C ALA A 34 -0.72 -15.14 15.82
N ASP A 35 -1.75 -14.28 15.90
CA ASP A 35 -2.06 -13.41 17.04
C ASP A 35 -0.88 -12.49 17.43
N VAL A 36 -0.23 -11.89 16.42
CA VAL A 36 0.94 -11.03 16.60
C VAL A 36 0.67 -9.63 16.08
N GLY A 37 0.43 -8.70 16.97
CA GLY A 37 0.38 -7.25 16.70
C GLY A 37 -0.82 -6.77 15.90
N LEU A 38 -1.68 -7.65 15.42
CA LEU A 38 -2.89 -7.36 14.67
C LEU A 38 -3.91 -8.48 14.92
N ASP A 39 -5.12 -8.12 15.24
CA ASP A 39 -6.24 -9.03 15.38
C ASP A 39 -7.43 -8.49 14.59
N PHE A 40 -7.95 -9.29 13.64
CA PHE A 40 -9.14 -8.95 12.86
C PHE A 40 -10.37 -9.73 13.31
N SER A 41 -10.21 -10.59 14.31
CA SER A 41 -11.26 -11.52 14.75
C SER A 41 -12.24 -10.91 15.74
N GLY A 42 -12.35 -9.61 15.84
CA GLY A 42 -13.25 -8.86 16.72
C GLY A 42 -14.09 -9.74 17.64
N THR A 43 -13.70 -9.90 18.87
CA THR A 43 -14.43 -10.69 19.84
C THR A 43 -15.72 -9.96 20.24
N ASP A 44 -16.87 -10.57 19.96
CA ASP A 44 -18.18 -10.31 20.57
C ASP A 44 -19.12 -9.23 19.99
N PHE A 45 -18.84 -8.60 18.87
CA PHE A 45 -19.81 -7.66 18.30
C PHE A 45 -20.34 -8.08 16.93
N SER A 46 -21.59 -8.46 16.94
CA SER A 46 -22.43 -8.82 15.81
C SER A 46 -22.40 -7.78 14.69
N GLY A 47 -21.73 -8.07 13.56
CA GLY A 47 -22.00 -7.38 12.32
C GLY A 47 -20.82 -7.01 11.42
N THR A 48 -19.61 -6.93 11.89
CA THR A 48 -18.43 -6.62 11.07
C THR A 48 -17.30 -7.58 11.36
N ASP A 49 -17.48 -8.79 10.91
CA ASP A 49 -16.48 -9.83 11.09
C ASP A 49 -15.44 -9.75 9.98
N PHE A 50 -14.33 -9.07 10.23
CA PHE A 50 -13.17 -9.00 9.35
C PHE A 50 -12.22 -10.19 9.52
N SER A 51 -12.57 -11.20 10.32
CA SER A 51 -11.78 -12.40 10.54
C SER A 51 -11.43 -13.16 9.26
N PHE A 52 -12.19 -12.96 8.19
CA PHE A 52 -11.87 -13.54 6.89
C PHE A 52 -10.50 -13.07 6.35
N LEU A 53 -9.99 -11.90 6.79
CA LEU A 53 -8.70 -11.35 6.34
C LEU A 53 -7.50 -12.20 6.81
N GLU A 54 -7.65 -12.92 7.92
CA GLU A 54 -6.64 -13.86 8.45
C GLU A 54 -6.90 -15.31 7.99
N SER A 55 -8.03 -15.55 7.31
CA SER A 55 -8.40 -16.89 6.89
C SER A 55 -7.52 -17.43 5.77
N TRP A 56 -7.17 -18.71 5.85
CA TRP A 56 -6.42 -19.40 4.81
C TRP A 56 -6.99 -19.23 3.39
N PRO A 57 -8.33 -19.32 3.17
CA PRO A 57 -8.88 -19.11 1.83
C PRO A 57 -8.60 -17.71 1.27
N PHE A 58 -8.68 -16.68 2.11
CA PHE A 58 -8.39 -15.30 1.70
C PHE A 58 -6.90 -15.13 1.36
N LEU A 59 -6.00 -15.60 2.22
CA LEU A 59 -4.55 -15.50 2.00
C LEU A 59 -4.13 -16.26 0.74
N LEU A 60 -4.68 -17.47 0.52
CA LEU A 60 -4.46 -18.22 -0.71
C LEU A 60 -5.03 -17.50 -1.92
N GLY A 61 -6.21 -16.89 -1.81
CA GLY A 61 -6.81 -16.09 -2.88
C GLY A 61 -5.91 -14.91 -3.27
N VAL A 62 -5.37 -14.18 -2.29
CA VAL A 62 -4.41 -13.09 -2.52
C VAL A 62 -3.14 -13.63 -3.17
N LEU A 63 -2.60 -14.76 -2.69
CA LEU A 63 -1.40 -15.38 -3.27
C LEU A 63 -1.61 -15.81 -4.73
N VAL A 64 -2.74 -16.41 -5.04
CA VAL A 64 -3.11 -16.80 -6.42
C VAL A 64 -3.26 -15.56 -7.31
N LEU A 65 -3.87 -14.50 -6.79
CA LEU A 65 -4.01 -13.23 -7.50
C LEU A 65 -2.65 -12.61 -7.82
N VAL A 66 -1.71 -12.63 -6.87
CA VAL A 66 -0.31 -12.20 -7.08
C VAL A 66 0.32 -12.99 -8.21
N ALA A 67 0.27 -14.33 -8.12
CA ALA A 67 0.88 -15.20 -9.13
C ALA A 67 0.27 -14.97 -10.52
N ALA A 68 -1.06 -14.80 -10.59
CA ALA A 68 -1.76 -14.53 -11.86
C ALA A 68 -1.34 -13.18 -12.46
N LEU A 69 -1.23 -12.13 -11.65
CA LEU A 69 -0.82 -10.80 -12.11
C LEU A 69 0.67 -10.76 -12.48
N ASP A 70 1.53 -11.48 -11.77
CA ASP A 70 2.95 -11.60 -12.13
C ASP A 70 3.11 -12.33 -13.48
N VAL A 71 2.41 -13.43 -13.68
CA VAL A 71 2.40 -14.15 -14.96
C VAL A 71 1.85 -13.29 -16.10
N ALA A 72 0.74 -12.57 -15.85
CA ALA A 72 0.16 -11.64 -16.82
C ALA A 72 1.12 -10.50 -17.16
N GLY A 73 1.79 -9.94 -16.16
CA GLY A 73 2.80 -8.89 -16.34
C GLY A 73 4.00 -9.36 -17.17
N ARG A 74 4.51 -10.55 -16.89
CA ARG A 74 5.60 -11.16 -17.69
C ARG A 74 5.22 -11.39 -19.15
N ARG A 75 3.98 -11.82 -19.41
CA ARG A 75 3.46 -12.03 -20.76
C ARG A 75 3.21 -10.73 -21.53
N ALA A 76 2.79 -9.69 -20.83
CA ALA A 76 2.45 -8.39 -21.43
C ALA A 76 3.67 -7.47 -21.65
N GLY A 77 4.85 -7.85 -21.16
CA GLY A 77 6.10 -7.13 -21.34
C GLY A 77 6.44 -6.18 -20.19
N ARG A 78 7.67 -5.64 -20.20
CA ARG A 78 8.27 -4.88 -19.10
C ARG A 78 7.51 -3.63 -18.65
N ASP A 79 6.82 -2.98 -19.58
CA ASP A 79 6.07 -1.74 -19.29
C ASP A 79 4.60 -2.01 -18.94
N ALA A 80 4.18 -3.26 -18.88
CA ALA A 80 2.79 -3.66 -18.65
C ALA A 80 2.20 -3.13 -17.35
N PRO A 81 2.92 -3.11 -16.20
CA PRO A 81 2.39 -2.55 -14.95
C PRO A 81 2.08 -1.06 -15.01
N ASP A 82 2.71 -0.33 -15.92
CA ASP A 82 2.55 1.11 -16.09
C ASP A 82 1.51 1.47 -17.17
N ARG A 83 0.98 0.47 -17.90
CA ARG A 83 0.00 0.66 -18.98
C ARG A 83 -1.43 0.35 -18.52
N PRO A 84 -2.43 1.12 -18.97
CA PRO A 84 -3.82 0.70 -18.89
C PRO A 84 -4.02 -0.61 -19.68
N PRO A 85 -4.84 -1.56 -19.23
CA PRO A 85 -5.71 -1.54 -18.04
C PRO A 85 -5.05 -2.04 -16.74
N LEU A 86 -3.85 -2.68 -16.81
CA LEU A 86 -3.23 -3.35 -15.66
C LEU A 86 -2.94 -2.38 -14.52
N LEU A 87 -2.51 -1.16 -14.85
CA LEU A 87 -2.30 -0.09 -13.88
C LEU A 87 -3.56 0.23 -13.06
N TYR A 88 -4.71 0.34 -13.72
CA TYR A 88 -5.97 0.62 -13.02
C TYR A 88 -6.44 -0.55 -12.19
N MET A 89 -6.23 -1.78 -12.66
CA MET A 89 -6.54 -2.99 -11.89
C MET A 89 -5.68 -3.07 -10.61
N LEU A 90 -4.37 -2.85 -10.72
CA LEU A 90 -3.47 -2.83 -9.57
C LEU A 90 -3.85 -1.71 -8.58
N GLY A 91 -4.18 -0.53 -9.08
CA GLY A 91 -4.66 0.58 -8.26
C GLY A 91 -5.97 0.25 -7.53
N ALA A 92 -6.94 -0.33 -8.24
CA ALA A 92 -8.20 -0.73 -7.63
C ALA A 92 -8.00 -1.80 -6.55
N VAL A 93 -7.19 -2.83 -6.83
CA VAL A 93 -6.85 -3.86 -5.85
C VAL A 93 -6.16 -3.26 -4.61
N ALA A 94 -5.20 -2.34 -4.81
CA ALA A 94 -4.53 -1.66 -3.70
C ALA A 94 -5.51 -0.85 -2.83
N LEU A 95 -6.47 -0.14 -3.45
CA LEU A 95 -7.48 0.64 -2.72
C LEU A 95 -8.42 -0.27 -1.93
N VAL A 96 -8.92 -1.34 -2.54
CA VAL A 96 -9.83 -2.29 -1.88
C VAL A 96 -9.12 -3.00 -0.72
N LEU A 97 -7.93 -3.56 -0.95
CA LEU A 97 -7.18 -4.24 0.11
C LEU A 97 -6.75 -3.27 1.22
N GLY A 98 -6.34 -2.06 0.88
CA GLY A 98 -6.00 -1.02 1.85
C GLY A 98 -7.20 -0.61 2.70
N ALA A 99 -8.38 -0.46 2.08
CA ALA A 99 -9.62 -0.18 2.79
C ALA A 99 -10.01 -1.31 3.75
N LEU A 100 -9.96 -2.56 3.29
CA LEU A 100 -10.31 -3.73 4.09
C LEU A 100 -9.37 -3.91 5.29
N MET A 101 -8.06 -3.81 5.07
CA MET A 101 -7.08 -3.97 6.14
C MET A 101 -7.16 -2.86 7.18
N ALA A 102 -7.39 -1.61 6.76
CA ALA A 102 -7.55 -0.50 7.68
C ALA A 102 -8.91 -0.55 8.41
N ALA A 103 -9.96 -1.02 7.75
CA ALA A 103 -11.24 -1.25 8.41
C ALA A 103 -11.15 -2.34 9.48
N GLY A 104 -10.49 -3.47 9.14
CA GLY A 104 -10.24 -4.56 10.08
C GLY A 104 -9.45 -4.13 11.30
N SER A 105 -8.39 -3.32 11.12
CA SER A 105 -7.59 -2.79 12.24
C SER A 105 -8.37 -1.94 13.22
N VAL A 106 -9.46 -1.28 12.78
CA VAL A 106 -10.31 -0.43 13.63
C VAL A 106 -11.49 -1.22 14.20
N ALA A 107 -12.01 -2.17 13.42
CA ALA A 107 -13.23 -2.91 13.77
C ALA A 107 -13.08 -3.81 15.02
N ASP A 108 -11.86 -4.22 15.36
CA ASP A 108 -11.58 -5.01 16.55
C ASP A 108 -12.03 -4.33 17.86
N ARG A 109 -11.96 -2.98 17.91
CA ARG A 109 -12.21 -2.23 19.15
C ARG A 109 -13.28 -1.13 19.03
N SER A 110 -13.85 -0.94 17.88
CA SER A 110 -14.81 0.14 17.65
C SER A 110 -15.77 -0.18 16.52
N ASP A 111 -17.04 0.20 16.70
CA ASP A 111 -18.07 0.10 15.67
C ASP A 111 -17.82 1.07 14.48
N ASP A 112 -16.84 1.97 14.60
CA ASP A 112 -16.54 3.00 13.60
C ASP A 112 -15.59 2.49 12.49
N TRP A 113 -15.76 1.24 12.02
CA TRP A 113 -14.98 0.63 10.95
C TRP A 113 -14.95 1.47 9.66
N TRP A 114 -15.98 2.28 9.41
CA TRP A 114 -16.05 3.18 8.25
C TRP A 114 -14.92 4.22 8.23
N ALA A 115 -14.45 4.66 9.42
CA ALA A 115 -13.30 5.56 9.53
C ALA A 115 -12.03 4.88 9.01
N GLY A 116 -11.86 3.59 9.30
CA GLY A 116 -10.81 2.74 8.73
C GLY A 116 -10.90 2.65 7.22
N VAL A 117 -12.11 2.44 6.65
CA VAL A 117 -12.31 2.40 5.19
C VAL A 117 -11.85 3.69 4.51
N ILE A 118 -12.31 4.85 5.00
CA ILE A 118 -11.95 6.14 4.42
C ILE A 118 -10.43 6.38 4.51
N THR A 119 -9.88 6.18 5.70
CA THR A 119 -8.44 6.35 5.94
C THR A 119 -7.63 5.38 5.08
N GLY A 120 -8.08 4.13 4.98
CA GLY A 120 -7.45 3.09 4.16
C GLY A 120 -7.41 3.45 2.68
N ILE A 121 -8.53 3.92 2.11
CA ILE A 121 -8.57 4.36 0.71
C ILE A 121 -7.61 5.53 0.47
N LEU A 122 -7.62 6.54 1.35
CA LEU A 122 -6.77 7.73 1.20
C LEU A 122 -5.28 7.37 1.31
N CYS A 123 -4.90 6.57 2.29
CA CYS A 123 -3.52 6.16 2.51
C CYS A 123 -3.02 5.20 1.41
N ALA A 124 -3.86 4.26 0.94
CA ALA A 124 -3.51 3.40 -0.18
C ALA A 124 -3.35 4.20 -1.49
N ALA A 125 -4.23 5.17 -1.75
CA ALA A 125 -4.11 6.06 -2.90
C ALA A 125 -2.82 6.88 -2.83
N LEU A 126 -2.46 7.39 -1.64
CA LEU A 126 -1.22 8.13 -1.41
C LEU A 126 0.00 7.24 -1.70
N GLY A 127 0.05 6.03 -1.13
CA GLY A 127 1.11 5.06 -1.35
C GLY A 127 1.27 4.69 -2.82
N PHE A 128 0.16 4.40 -3.50
CA PHE A 128 0.14 4.06 -4.92
C PHE A 128 0.69 5.19 -5.80
N GLN A 129 0.25 6.43 -5.57
CA GLN A 129 0.72 7.59 -6.31
C GLN A 129 2.20 7.91 -6.03
N ALA A 130 2.63 7.80 -4.77
CA ALA A 130 4.02 8.03 -4.39
C ALA A 130 4.94 6.98 -5.03
N ALA A 131 4.58 5.70 -4.93
CA ALA A 131 5.33 4.62 -5.55
C ALA A 131 5.45 4.80 -7.07
N ARG A 132 4.32 5.05 -7.75
CA ARG A 132 4.28 5.27 -9.19
C ARG A 132 5.18 6.43 -9.64
N THR A 133 5.10 7.56 -8.95
CA THR A 133 5.90 8.75 -9.30
C THR A 133 7.38 8.56 -8.99
N LEU A 134 7.72 7.88 -7.91
CA LEU A 134 9.10 7.60 -7.53
C LEU A 134 9.72 6.59 -8.49
N PHE A 135 9.11 5.41 -8.62
CA PHE A 135 9.66 4.34 -9.45
C PHE A 135 9.68 4.69 -10.94
N GLY A 136 8.69 5.42 -11.43
CA GLY A 136 8.69 5.93 -12.80
C GLY A 136 9.82 6.94 -13.08
N ARG A 137 10.23 7.74 -12.09
CA ARG A 137 11.40 8.65 -12.20
C ARG A 137 12.72 7.89 -12.12
N VAL A 138 12.82 6.93 -11.20
CA VAL A 138 14.05 6.15 -10.99
C VAL A 138 14.32 5.26 -12.20
N ARG A 139 13.29 4.56 -12.70
CA ARG A 139 13.41 3.68 -13.88
C ARG A 139 13.99 4.39 -15.11
N ARG A 140 13.66 5.68 -15.31
CA ARG A 140 14.18 6.48 -16.44
C ARG A 140 15.65 6.85 -16.31
N ARG A 141 16.25 6.66 -15.15
CA ARG A 141 17.66 7.03 -14.85
C ARG A 141 18.58 5.82 -14.69
N LEU A 142 18.01 4.65 -14.55
CA LEU A 142 18.74 3.41 -14.36
C LEU A 142 18.96 2.71 -15.69
N ASP A 143 20.07 1.98 -15.77
CA ASP A 143 20.29 0.99 -16.81
C ASP A 143 19.29 -0.17 -16.69
N GLU A 144 19.26 -1.00 -17.71
CA GLU A 144 18.30 -2.10 -17.80
C GLU A 144 18.45 -3.11 -16.66
N GLN A 145 19.66 -3.40 -16.24
CA GLN A 145 19.95 -4.38 -15.19
C GLN A 145 19.50 -3.87 -13.81
N ALA A 146 19.80 -2.62 -13.48
CA ALA A 146 19.38 -1.99 -12.23
C ALA A 146 17.85 -1.75 -12.19
N ALA A 147 17.23 -1.43 -13.33
CA ALA A 147 15.77 -1.27 -13.42
C ALA A 147 15.01 -2.57 -13.12
N ASN A 148 15.58 -3.73 -13.42
CA ASN A 148 15.00 -5.04 -13.11
C ASN A 148 14.97 -5.36 -11.61
N ALA A 149 15.82 -4.73 -10.80
CA ALA A 149 15.83 -4.89 -9.35
C ALA A 149 14.80 -3.99 -8.61
N LEU A 150 14.27 -2.96 -9.26
CA LEU A 150 13.32 -2.03 -8.65
C LEU A 150 12.09 -2.69 -8.01
N PRO A 151 11.45 -3.70 -8.61
CA PRO A 151 10.32 -4.38 -7.97
C PRO A 151 10.67 -4.98 -6.61
N VAL A 152 11.86 -5.59 -6.48
CA VAL A 152 12.33 -6.20 -5.23
C VAL A 152 12.51 -5.14 -4.14
N TYR A 153 13.10 -3.99 -4.47
CA TYR A 153 13.22 -2.87 -3.53
C TYR A 153 11.86 -2.29 -3.14
N ALA A 154 10.92 -2.23 -4.08
CA ALA A 154 9.56 -1.77 -3.79
C ALA A 154 8.82 -2.73 -2.84
N GLU A 155 8.96 -4.03 -3.05
CA GLU A 155 8.41 -5.06 -2.14
C GLU A 155 9.04 -4.97 -0.76
N GLY A 156 10.37 -4.86 -0.67
CA GLY A 156 11.08 -4.70 0.60
C GLY A 156 10.66 -3.44 1.35
N ALA A 157 10.51 -2.32 0.65
CA ALA A 157 10.04 -1.07 1.25
C ALA A 157 8.59 -1.18 1.74
N ALA A 158 7.70 -1.83 0.98
CA ALA A 158 6.32 -2.05 1.36
C ALA A 158 6.21 -2.98 2.58
N LEU A 159 6.96 -4.09 2.60
CA LEU A 159 7.02 -4.99 3.75
C LEU A 159 7.58 -4.30 5.01
N GLY A 160 8.66 -3.53 4.86
CA GLY A 160 9.23 -2.76 5.97
C GLY A 160 8.23 -1.74 6.52
N ALA A 161 7.55 -1.00 5.64
CA ALA A 161 6.51 -0.04 6.03
C ALA A 161 5.34 -0.74 6.75
N ALA A 162 4.87 -1.88 6.24
CA ALA A 162 3.81 -2.66 6.87
C ALA A 162 4.23 -3.17 8.24
N GLY A 163 5.40 -3.81 8.35
CA GLY A 163 5.92 -4.32 9.62
C GLY A 163 6.11 -3.24 10.67
N VAL A 164 6.68 -2.09 10.28
CA VAL A 164 6.82 -0.92 11.18
C VAL A 164 5.45 -0.41 11.64
N SER A 165 4.46 -0.34 10.74
CA SER A 165 3.12 0.14 11.09
C SER A 165 2.40 -0.80 12.04
N ILE A 166 2.61 -2.12 11.91
CA ILE A 166 2.02 -3.13 12.78
C ILE A 166 2.67 -3.09 14.18
N LEU A 167 4.01 -3.08 14.24
CA LEU A 167 4.73 -3.15 15.50
C LEU A 167 4.77 -1.82 16.26
N PHE A 168 4.77 -0.69 15.53
CA PHE A 168 4.90 0.65 16.08
C PHE A 168 3.95 1.63 15.38
N PRO A 169 2.63 1.59 15.65
CA PRO A 169 1.62 2.39 14.96
C PRO A 169 1.93 3.89 14.85
N PRO A 170 2.52 4.57 15.85
CA PRO A 170 2.86 5.99 15.71
C PRO A 170 3.86 6.29 14.59
N LEU A 171 4.71 5.33 14.22
CA LEU A 171 5.66 5.50 13.12
C LEU A 171 4.99 5.52 11.74
N ALA A 172 3.73 5.08 11.63
CA ALA A 172 2.94 5.23 10.42
C ALA A 172 2.84 6.70 9.97
N LEU A 173 2.82 7.65 10.90
CA LEU A 173 2.85 9.09 10.59
C LEU A 173 4.11 9.49 9.83
N LEU A 174 5.26 8.92 10.18
CA LEU A 174 6.52 9.18 9.46
C LEU A 174 6.48 8.58 8.05
N ILE A 175 5.90 7.39 7.90
CA ILE A 175 5.73 6.75 6.59
C ILE A 175 4.82 7.60 5.71
N ILE A 176 3.64 7.98 6.21
CA ILE A 176 2.68 8.82 5.49
C ILE A 176 3.27 10.19 5.18
N GLY A 177 3.91 10.83 6.16
CA GLY A 177 4.61 12.12 5.98
C GLY A 177 5.71 12.04 4.91
N GLY A 178 6.50 10.97 4.92
CA GLY A 178 7.51 10.69 3.91
C GLY A 178 6.92 10.54 2.50
N LEU A 179 5.80 9.81 2.36
CA LEU A 179 5.11 9.65 1.09
C LEU A 179 4.55 10.99 0.57
N VAL A 180 3.95 11.80 1.45
CA VAL A 180 3.48 13.17 1.13
C VAL A 180 4.65 14.04 0.68
N TRP A 181 5.78 13.99 1.41
CA TRP A 181 6.98 14.74 1.06
C TRP A 181 7.54 14.33 -0.31
N LEU A 182 7.59 13.02 -0.60
CA LEU A 182 8.02 12.51 -1.91
C LEU A 182 7.12 13.00 -3.06
N LEU A 183 5.81 13.05 -2.83
CA LEU A 183 4.85 13.58 -3.82
C LEU A 183 5.01 15.09 -4.03
N SER A 184 5.13 15.85 -2.95
CA SER A 184 5.26 17.32 -2.98
C SER A 184 6.59 17.75 -3.62
N GLY A 185 7.70 17.09 -3.26
CA GLY A 185 9.01 17.36 -3.83
C GLY A 185 9.08 17.08 -5.34
N GLY A 186 8.31 16.12 -5.82
CA GLY A 186 8.20 15.84 -7.26
C GLY A 186 7.48 16.92 -8.04
N ARG A 187 6.48 17.57 -7.46
CA ARG A 187 5.71 18.66 -8.09
C ARG A 187 6.50 19.97 -8.18
N ARG A 188 7.26 20.31 -7.14
CA ARG A 188 8.12 21.52 -7.11
C ARG A 188 9.17 21.50 -8.21
N ARG A 189 9.87 20.38 -8.40
CA ARG A 189 10.92 20.24 -9.43
C ARG A 189 10.38 20.19 -10.86
N ALA A 190 9.14 19.81 -11.07
CA ALA A 190 8.52 19.88 -12.40
C ALA A 190 8.24 21.32 -12.83
N GLY A 191 7.87 22.21 -11.91
CA GLY A 191 7.66 23.64 -12.18
C GLY A 191 8.93 24.40 -12.55
N GLU A 192 10.07 24.08 -11.92
CA GLU A 192 11.36 24.75 -12.16
C GLU A 192 11.93 24.49 -13.56
N LYS A 193 11.67 23.31 -14.15
CA LYS A 193 12.13 22.97 -15.50
C LYS A 193 11.50 23.84 -16.60
N TYR A 194 10.33 24.41 -16.37
CA TYR A 194 9.64 25.28 -17.33
C TYR A 194 9.91 26.76 -17.11
N ALA A 195 10.42 27.14 -15.92
CA ALA A 195 10.76 28.53 -15.64
C ALA A 195 11.98 29.02 -16.45
N GLY A 196 12.96 28.13 -16.69
CA GLY A 196 14.16 28.45 -17.45
C GLY A 196 13.96 28.65 -18.95
N LEU A 197 12.88 28.11 -19.55
CA LEU A 197 12.59 28.24 -20.97
C LEU A 197 11.82 29.53 -21.34
N ARG A 198 11.34 30.28 -20.35
CA ARG A 198 10.62 31.59 -20.59
C ARG A 198 11.55 32.78 -20.74
N ILE A 199 12.84 32.64 -20.56
CA ILE A 199 13.82 33.77 -20.60
C ILE A 199 14.42 33.94 -22.02
N LEU A 200 14.12 33.06 -22.94
CA LEU A 200 14.65 33.11 -24.32
C LEU A 200 13.59 33.46 -25.36
N ARG A 201 12.66 34.35 -25.00
CA ARG A 201 11.73 34.99 -25.99
C ARG A 201 11.73 36.48 -25.82
#